data_1b607266726ff28dce1d4a8739e68b28
#
_entry.id   1b607266726ff28dce1d4a8739e68b28
#
_cell.length_a   1.000
_cell.length_b   1.000
_cell.length_c   1.000
_cell.angle_alpha   90.00
_cell.angle_beta   90.00
_cell.angle_gamma   90.00
#
_symmetry.space_group_name_H-M   'P 1'
#
loop_
_entity.id
_entity.type
_entity.pdbx_description
1 polymer ?
#
loop_
_entity_poly.entity_id
_entity_poly.type
_entity_poly.pdbx_seq_one_letter_code
_entity_poly.pdbx_strand_id
1 'polypeptide(L)'
;MSEKLDNNFLVCQECDGAGYTDGLLCNTCRGLGVVYFLEDKVLYWGQFYDPVNNAYEKGIRKVRLIINAVLALFGISGFIVMAYIGYLDNFSSFFTLKYWSTPSFEKMYFWLTLLVDLYLYYRLDQESSAKYNVLAKHFHKKSEFPNPSLDWQEVWKLKKSKLVDISKSFTVESKKALQASWELAGHFEHHEILRVHLLGVLFQFNKSAIILGRLGVSFDKLKKKISRYLSKHIIARPGNPI
;
A
#
# COMPACT_ATOMS: atom_id res chain seq x y z
N MET A 1 -12.53 30.45 -12.94
CA MET A 1 -13.40 29.25 -13.08
C MET A 1 -13.41 28.58 -11.73
N SER A 2 -14.46 28.81 -10.91
CA SER A 2 -14.66 28.09 -9.68
C SER A 2 -15.14 26.68 -10.05
N GLU A 3 -14.27 25.67 -9.96
CA GLU A 3 -14.71 24.29 -9.97
C GLU A 3 -15.77 24.12 -8.87
N LYS A 4 -16.98 23.79 -9.27
CA LYS A 4 -17.98 23.25 -8.34
C LYS A 4 -17.34 22.01 -7.73
N LEU A 5 -16.87 22.12 -6.50
CA LEU A 5 -16.53 20.96 -5.69
C LEU A 5 -17.77 20.07 -5.65
N ASP A 6 -17.63 18.84 -6.11
CA ASP A 6 -18.67 17.83 -6.05
C ASP A 6 -19.20 17.75 -4.61
N ASN A 7 -20.49 18.01 -4.41
CA ASN A 7 -21.17 17.98 -3.11
C ASN A 7 -21.22 16.58 -2.46
N ASN A 8 -20.40 15.64 -2.94
CA ASN A 8 -20.43 14.23 -2.52
C ASN A 8 -19.43 13.92 -1.39
N PHE A 9 -18.72 14.93 -0.87
CA PHE A 9 -17.82 14.76 0.27
C PHE A 9 -18.49 15.21 1.55
N LEU A 10 -18.37 14.39 2.59
CA LEU A 10 -18.65 14.80 3.97
C LEU A 10 -17.33 14.91 4.72
N VAL A 11 -17.00 16.13 5.13
CA VAL A 11 -15.80 16.44 5.92
C VAL A 11 -16.23 16.64 7.37
N CYS A 12 -15.52 16.03 8.30
CA CYS A 12 -15.80 16.22 9.72
C CYS A 12 -15.31 17.61 10.16
N GLN A 13 -16.25 18.45 10.61
CA GLN A 13 -15.93 19.82 11.05
C GLN A 13 -15.17 19.84 12.39
N GLU A 14 -15.37 18.84 13.26
CA GLU A 14 -14.72 18.78 14.58
C GLU A 14 -13.21 18.54 14.47
N CYS A 15 -12.75 17.70 13.53
CA CYS A 15 -11.33 17.40 13.29
C CYS A 15 -10.82 17.96 11.97
N ASP A 16 -11.61 18.78 11.28
CA ASP A 16 -11.27 19.37 9.97
C ASP A 16 -10.80 18.33 8.94
N GLY A 17 -11.44 17.16 8.97
CA GLY A 17 -11.11 16.03 8.08
C GLY A 17 -9.91 15.19 8.51
N ALA A 18 -9.21 15.53 9.59
CA ALA A 18 -8.01 14.81 10.03
C ALA A 18 -8.32 13.41 10.61
N GLY A 19 -9.53 13.20 11.14
CA GLY A 19 -9.90 11.96 11.82
C GLY A 19 -9.47 11.89 13.29
N TYR A 20 -8.62 12.79 13.74
CA TYR A 20 -8.07 12.87 15.10
C TYR A 20 -8.18 14.28 15.67
N THR A 21 -8.37 14.37 16.99
CA THR A 21 -8.29 15.59 17.77
C THR A 21 -7.39 15.28 18.98
N ASP A 22 -6.33 16.08 19.17
CA ASP A 22 -5.38 15.94 20.27
C ASP A 22 -4.75 14.53 20.43
N GLY A 23 -4.46 13.88 19.30
CA GLY A 23 -3.88 12.54 19.26
C GLY A 23 -4.87 11.39 19.55
N LEU A 24 -6.14 11.69 19.79
CA LEU A 24 -7.22 10.73 19.98
C LEU A 24 -8.12 10.66 18.75
N LEU A 25 -8.80 9.54 18.57
CA LEU A 25 -9.82 9.40 17.52
C LEU A 25 -10.92 10.43 17.73
N CYS A 26 -11.23 11.20 16.70
CA CYS A 26 -12.34 12.16 16.75
C CYS A 26 -13.67 11.43 17.05
N ASN A 27 -14.40 11.91 18.05
CA ASN A 27 -15.64 11.28 18.50
C ASN A 27 -16.75 11.34 17.45
N THR A 28 -16.82 12.42 16.68
CA THR A 28 -17.86 12.62 15.67
C THR A 28 -17.68 11.72 14.46
N CYS A 29 -16.50 11.66 13.86
CA CYS A 29 -16.24 10.84 12.68
C CYS A 29 -15.59 9.48 13.02
N ARG A 30 -15.24 9.21 14.26
CA ARG A 30 -14.58 7.98 14.74
C ARG A 30 -13.35 7.59 13.91
N GLY A 31 -12.55 8.59 13.54
CA GLY A 31 -11.33 8.39 12.79
C GLY A 31 -11.48 8.41 11.27
N LEU A 32 -12.68 8.54 10.70
CA LEU A 32 -12.85 8.55 9.24
C LEU A 32 -12.42 9.89 8.60
N GLY A 33 -12.56 10.99 9.31
CA GLY A 33 -12.17 12.34 8.87
C GLY A 33 -12.98 12.85 7.68
N VAL A 34 -12.79 12.21 6.52
CA VAL A 34 -13.47 12.53 5.26
C VAL A 34 -14.03 11.26 4.64
N VAL A 35 -15.26 11.32 4.14
CA VAL A 35 -15.88 10.25 3.39
C VAL A 35 -16.44 10.78 2.08
N TYR A 36 -16.49 9.93 1.07
CA TYR A 36 -17.07 10.21 -0.24
C TYR A 36 -18.23 9.27 -0.51
N PHE A 37 -19.35 9.83 -0.93
CA PHE A 37 -20.53 9.05 -1.26
C PHE A 37 -20.53 8.66 -2.73
N LEU A 38 -20.57 7.36 -2.98
CA LEU A 38 -20.64 6.79 -4.33
C LEU A 38 -21.83 5.81 -4.39
N GLU A 39 -22.89 6.22 -5.07
CA GLU A 39 -24.14 5.43 -5.18
C GLU A 39 -24.74 5.08 -3.80
N ASP A 40 -24.78 3.79 -3.48
CA ASP A 40 -25.24 3.27 -2.19
C ASP A 40 -24.09 2.97 -1.22
N LYS A 41 -22.86 3.38 -1.54
CA LYS A 41 -21.63 3.11 -0.78
C LYS A 41 -20.98 4.39 -0.30
N VAL A 42 -20.30 4.25 0.81
CA VAL A 42 -19.47 5.28 1.42
C VAL A 42 -18.03 4.84 1.32
N LEU A 43 -17.24 5.60 0.59
CA LEU A 43 -15.81 5.39 0.44
C LEU A 43 -15.08 6.16 1.53
N TYR A 44 -14.14 5.52 2.20
CA TYR A 44 -13.31 6.16 3.20
C TYR A 44 -11.85 5.72 3.08
N TRP A 45 -10.95 6.50 3.66
CA TRP A 45 -9.55 6.16 3.76
C TRP A 45 -9.27 5.58 5.14
N GLY A 46 -9.02 4.27 5.21
CA GLY A 46 -8.83 3.55 6.47
C GLY A 46 -7.38 3.44 6.94
N GLN A 47 -6.43 4.10 6.27
CA GLN A 47 -5.02 4.06 6.65
C GLN A 47 -4.59 5.40 7.25
N PHE A 48 -4.03 5.36 8.44
CA PHE A 48 -3.51 6.54 9.12
C PHE A 48 -1.99 6.59 9.00
N TYR A 49 -1.47 7.77 8.76
CA TYR A 49 -0.04 8.04 8.72
C TYR A 49 0.36 8.74 10.01
N ASP A 50 0.83 7.94 10.97
CA ASP A 50 1.36 8.39 12.26
C ASP A 50 2.84 7.98 12.34
N PRO A 51 3.75 8.80 12.93
CA PRO A 51 5.17 8.47 13.08
C PRO A 51 5.38 7.11 13.75
N VAL A 52 4.62 6.81 14.81
CA VAL A 52 4.72 5.56 15.56
C VAL A 52 4.26 4.37 14.71
N ASN A 53 3.10 4.47 14.06
CA ASN A 53 2.61 3.46 13.14
C ASN A 53 3.55 3.25 11.96
N ASN A 54 4.14 4.32 11.43
CA ASN A 54 5.12 4.22 10.36
C ASN A 54 6.39 3.47 10.77
N ALA A 55 6.91 3.73 11.98
CA ALA A 55 8.07 3.02 12.50
C ALA A 55 7.76 1.53 12.70
N TYR A 56 6.58 1.22 13.24
CA TYR A 56 6.08 -0.14 13.41
C TYR A 56 5.91 -0.87 12.07
N GLU A 57 5.25 -0.25 11.10
CA GLU A 57 5.08 -0.78 9.74
C GLU A 57 6.43 -1.02 9.03
N LYS A 58 7.40 -0.10 9.19
CA LYS A 58 8.77 -0.29 8.69
C LYS A 58 9.45 -1.49 9.36
N GLY A 59 9.24 -1.66 10.68
CA GLY A 59 9.73 -2.82 11.45
C GLY A 59 9.13 -4.13 10.93
N ILE A 60 7.82 -4.21 10.81
CA ILE A 60 7.13 -5.39 10.28
C ILE A 60 7.60 -5.74 8.86
N ARG A 61 7.79 -4.73 7.99
CA ARG A 61 8.30 -4.97 6.64
C ARG A 61 9.70 -5.58 6.63
N LYS A 62 10.60 -5.12 7.52
CA LYS A 62 11.94 -5.70 7.67
C LYS A 62 11.88 -7.15 8.17
N VAL A 63 11.08 -7.40 9.21
CA VAL A 63 10.88 -8.77 9.74
C VAL A 63 10.31 -9.69 8.65
N ARG A 64 9.32 -9.23 7.92
CA ARG A 64 8.72 -9.98 6.81
C ARG A 64 9.75 -10.30 5.71
N LEU A 65 10.61 -9.35 5.38
CA LEU A 65 11.69 -9.57 4.40
C LEU A 65 12.66 -10.64 4.89
N ILE A 66 13.05 -10.60 6.16
CA ILE A 66 13.93 -11.62 6.76
C ILE A 66 13.26 -13.00 6.73
N ILE A 67 11.97 -13.09 7.11
CA ILE A 67 11.23 -14.36 7.07
C ILE A 67 11.17 -14.89 5.63
N ASN A 68 10.85 -14.04 4.65
CA ASN A 68 10.80 -14.46 3.25
C ASN A 68 12.17 -14.92 2.74
N ALA A 69 13.26 -14.27 3.17
CA ALA A 69 14.61 -14.68 2.82
C ALA A 69 14.98 -16.06 3.42
N VAL A 70 14.64 -16.28 4.70
CA VAL A 70 14.84 -17.59 5.35
C VAL A 70 14.04 -18.69 4.66
N LEU A 71 12.76 -18.43 4.33
CA LEU A 71 11.94 -19.40 3.59
C LEU A 71 12.51 -19.70 2.20
N ALA A 72 13.00 -18.68 1.47
CA ALA A 72 13.63 -18.88 0.17
C ALA A 72 14.92 -19.72 0.27
N LEU A 73 15.75 -19.45 1.26
CA LEU A 73 16.96 -20.26 1.50
C LEU A 73 16.60 -21.72 1.82
N PHE A 74 15.56 -21.92 2.62
CA PHE A 74 15.05 -23.24 2.94
C PHE A 74 14.51 -23.96 1.69
N GLY A 75 13.75 -23.27 0.83
CA GLY A 75 13.28 -23.82 -0.45
C GLY A 75 14.44 -24.24 -1.36
N ILE A 76 15.41 -23.34 -1.57
CA ILE A 76 16.58 -23.61 -2.40
C ILE A 76 17.38 -24.83 -1.87
N SER A 77 17.45 -25.01 -0.55
CA SER A 77 18.20 -26.14 0.03
C SER A 77 17.67 -27.51 -0.42
N GLY A 78 16.36 -27.64 -0.64
CA GLY A 78 15.78 -28.89 -1.16
C GLY A 78 16.24 -29.21 -2.57
N PHE A 79 16.33 -28.21 -3.44
CA PHE A 79 16.88 -28.38 -4.78
C PHE A 79 18.37 -28.75 -4.76
N ILE A 80 19.15 -28.13 -3.87
CA ILE A 80 20.58 -28.45 -3.71
C ILE A 80 20.76 -29.92 -3.27
N VAL A 81 20.01 -30.37 -2.27
CA VAL A 81 20.04 -31.74 -1.79
C VAL A 81 19.70 -32.72 -2.92
N MET A 82 18.63 -32.47 -3.67
CA MET A 82 18.25 -33.33 -4.79
C MET A 82 19.29 -33.33 -5.91
N ALA A 83 19.85 -32.19 -6.25
CA ALA A 83 20.90 -32.08 -7.24
C ALA A 83 22.16 -32.85 -6.82
N TYR A 84 22.54 -32.77 -5.54
CA TYR A 84 23.66 -33.51 -4.97
C TYR A 84 23.47 -35.03 -5.06
N ILE A 85 22.28 -35.51 -4.69
CA ILE A 85 21.96 -36.94 -4.79
C ILE A 85 21.95 -37.39 -6.25
N GLY A 86 21.33 -36.62 -7.15
CA GLY A 86 21.37 -36.91 -8.59
C GLY A 86 22.77 -36.98 -9.14
N TYR A 87 23.68 -36.13 -8.68
CA TYR A 87 25.10 -36.15 -9.04
C TYR A 87 25.78 -37.45 -8.57
N LEU A 88 25.54 -37.89 -7.33
CA LEU A 88 26.09 -39.13 -6.78
C LEU A 88 25.62 -40.38 -7.57
N ASP A 89 24.37 -40.39 -8.02
CA ASP A 89 23.77 -41.48 -8.80
C ASP A 89 24.00 -41.34 -10.31
N ASN A 90 24.85 -40.41 -10.76
CA ASN A 90 25.07 -40.04 -12.17
C ASN A 90 23.75 -39.78 -12.93
N PHE A 91 22.73 -39.28 -12.24
CA PHE A 91 21.37 -39.04 -12.75
C PHE A 91 20.66 -40.24 -13.42
N SER A 92 21.24 -41.44 -13.36
CA SER A 92 20.75 -42.63 -14.09
C SER A 92 19.37 -43.10 -13.62
N SER A 93 19.11 -43.00 -12.31
CA SER A 93 17.84 -43.43 -11.72
C SER A 93 16.84 -42.28 -11.57
N PHE A 94 17.31 -41.02 -11.59
CA PHE A 94 16.54 -39.83 -11.26
C PHE A 94 15.30 -39.64 -12.16
N PHE A 95 15.37 -39.98 -13.42
CA PHE A 95 14.28 -39.84 -14.39
C PHE A 95 13.31 -41.04 -14.43
N THR A 96 13.45 -42.02 -13.54
CA THR A 96 12.58 -43.16 -13.49
C THR A 96 11.43 -42.98 -12.50
N LEU A 97 10.20 -43.37 -12.87
CA LEU A 97 9.05 -43.36 -11.96
C LEU A 97 9.31 -44.18 -10.68
N LYS A 98 10.07 -45.27 -10.80
CA LYS A 98 10.45 -46.14 -9.69
C LYS A 98 11.26 -45.39 -8.63
N TYR A 99 12.12 -44.46 -9.06
CA TYR A 99 12.89 -43.59 -8.13
C TYR A 99 11.96 -42.74 -7.26
N TRP A 100 10.95 -42.08 -7.85
CA TRP A 100 10.04 -41.22 -7.14
C TRP A 100 8.99 -41.98 -6.31
N SER A 101 8.67 -43.22 -6.63
CA SER A 101 7.72 -44.04 -5.87
C SER A 101 8.31 -44.65 -4.61
N THR A 102 9.63 -44.77 -4.49
CA THR A 102 10.28 -45.30 -3.29
C THR A 102 10.40 -44.18 -2.24
N PRO A 103 9.83 -44.35 -1.02
CA PRO A 103 9.93 -43.35 0.03
C PRO A 103 11.39 -43.26 0.53
N SER A 104 11.91 -42.04 0.60
CA SER A 104 13.18 -41.72 1.24
C SER A 104 13.08 -40.36 1.93
N PHE A 105 13.92 -40.17 2.93
CA PHE A 105 13.91 -38.92 3.71
C PHE A 105 14.22 -37.67 2.84
N GLU A 106 15.15 -37.82 1.92
CA GLU A 106 15.60 -36.75 1.01
C GLU A 106 14.46 -36.30 0.07
N LYS A 107 13.66 -37.25 -0.44
CA LYS A 107 12.52 -36.92 -1.29
C LYS A 107 11.41 -36.25 -0.49
N MET A 108 11.16 -36.76 0.73
CA MET A 108 10.20 -36.11 1.64
C MET A 108 10.63 -34.66 1.94
N TYR A 109 11.93 -34.45 2.21
CA TYR A 109 12.49 -33.12 2.41
C TYR A 109 12.32 -32.22 1.18
N PHE A 110 12.61 -32.74 -0.02
CA PHE A 110 12.39 -32.01 -1.28
C PHE A 110 10.93 -31.60 -1.47
N TRP A 111 9.99 -32.50 -1.26
CA TRP A 111 8.57 -32.16 -1.39
C TRP A 111 8.11 -31.12 -0.37
N LEU A 112 8.64 -31.18 0.85
CA LEU A 112 8.37 -30.20 1.88
C LEU A 112 8.89 -28.81 1.47
N THR A 113 10.12 -28.72 0.98
CA THR A 113 10.70 -27.45 0.51
C THR A 113 9.97 -26.89 -0.71
N LEU A 114 9.51 -27.76 -1.63
CA LEU A 114 8.69 -27.36 -2.77
C LEU A 114 7.36 -26.71 -2.32
N LEU A 115 6.70 -27.27 -1.31
CA LEU A 115 5.49 -26.66 -0.72
C LEU A 115 5.77 -25.29 -0.12
N VAL A 116 6.92 -25.12 0.52
CA VAL A 116 7.34 -23.83 1.05
C VAL A 116 7.58 -22.81 -0.07
N ASP A 117 8.19 -23.23 -1.18
CA ASP A 117 8.41 -22.36 -2.34
C ASP A 117 7.09 -21.96 -3.01
N LEU A 118 6.14 -22.89 -3.14
CA LEU A 118 4.79 -22.59 -3.65
C LEU A 118 4.05 -21.61 -2.73
N TYR A 119 4.17 -21.80 -1.41
CA TYR A 119 3.60 -20.86 -0.44
C TYR A 119 4.25 -19.46 -0.56
N LEU A 120 5.57 -19.41 -0.70
CA LEU A 120 6.30 -18.15 -0.85
C LEU A 120 5.91 -17.43 -2.15
N TYR A 121 5.81 -18.18 -3.26
CA TYR A 121 5.34 -17.64 -4.53
C TYR A 121 3.92 -17.06 -4.42
N TYR A 122 2.98 -17.80 -3.85
CA TYR A 122 1.61 -17.33 -3.62
C TYR A 122 1.58 -16.07 -2.76
N ARG A 123 2.38 -16.03 -1.70
CA ARG A 123 2.47 -14.88 -0.80
C ARG A 123 3.03 -13.64 -1.50
N LEU A 124 4.08 -13.79 -2.30
CA LEU A 124 4.68 -12.68 -3.06
C LEU A 124 3.73 -12.16 -4.13
N ASP A 125 3.00 -13.04 -4.79
CA ASP A 125 1.97 -12.67 -5.76
C ASP A 125 0.84 -11.88 -5.10
N GLN A 126 0.35 -12.31 -3.95
CA GLN A 126 -0.64 -11.58 -3.15
C GLN A 126 -0.17 -10.19 -2.71
N GLU A 127 1.12 -10.04 -2.37
CA GLU A 127 1.69 -8.75 -2.00
C GLU A 127 1.85 -7.80 -3.20
N SER A 128 2.03 -8.33 -4.40
CA SER A 128 2.19 -7.55 -5.63
C SER A 128 0.86 -7.15 -6.26
N SER A 129 -0.18 -7.96 -6.05
CA SER A 129 -1.49 -7.74 -6.63
C SER A 129 -2.28 -6.73 -5.81
N ALA A 130 -2.60 -5.58 -6.40
CA ALA A 130 -3.63 -4.72 -5.84
C ALA A 130 -4.96 -5.47 -5.83
N LYS A 131 -5.70 -5.40 -4.73
CA LYS A 131 -7.06 -5.94 -4.68
C LYS A 131 -8.00 -5.09 -5.56
N TYR A 132 -7.78 -5.14 -6.85
CA TYR A 132 -8.48 -4.34 -7.87
C TYR A 132 -9.99 -4.58 -7.91
N ASN A 133 -10.44 -5.72 -7.39
CA ASN A 133 -11.80 -6.21 -7.61
C ASN A 133 -12.91 -5.43 -6.89
N VAL A 134 -12.59 -4.58 -5.91
CA VAL A 134 -13.63 -3.89 -5.13
C VAL A 134 -14.09 -2.61 -5.82
N LEU A 135 -13.20 -1.88 -6.48
CA LEU A 135 -13.52 -0.59 -7.08
C LEU A 135 -13.93 -0.72 -8.56
N ALA A 136 -13.28 -1.60 -9.33
CA ALA A 136 -13.52 -1.70 -10.78
C ALA A 136 -14.98 -2.04 -11.15
N LYS A 137 -15.70 -2.78 -10.31
CA LYS A 137 -17.12 -3.09 -10.53
C LYS A 137 -18.05 -1.90 -10.31
N HIS A 138 -17.59 -0.84 -9.65
CA HIS A 138 -18.44 0.26 -9.19
C HIS A 138 -18.29 1.55 -9.98
N PHE A 139 -17.21 1.70 -10.77
CA PHE A 139 -16.95 2.93 -11.54
C PHE A 139 -17.72 3.04 -12.86
N HIS A 140 -18.46 2.02 -13.26
CA HIS A 140 -19.11 1.99 -14.58
C HIS A 140 -20.57 2.45 -14.61
N LYS A 141 -21.20 2.74 -13.48
CA LYS A 141 -22.56 3.29 -13.45
C LYS A 141 -22.53 4.77 -13.09
N LYS A 142 -22.84 5.64 -14.06
CA LYS A 142 -23.26 7.01 -13.74
C LYS A 142 -24.59 6.90 -12.99
N SER A 143 -24.59 7.08 -11.69
CA SER A 143 -25.81 7.29 -10.95
C SER A 143 -25.96 8.78 -10.64
N GLU A 144 -27.12 9.32 -10.93
CA GLU A 144 -27.54 10.61 -10.44
C GLU A 144 -27.72 10.46 -8.92
N PHE A 145 -26.85 11.09 -8.16
CA PHE A 145 -26.99 11.09 -6.71
C PHE A 145 -28.11 12.01 -6.28
N PRO A 146 -29.02 11.56 -5.41
CA PRO A 146 -29.74 12.49 -4.57
C PRO A 146 -28.69 13.18 -3.68
N ASN A 147 -28.73 14.52 -3.61
CA ASN A 147 -27.92 15.32 -2.71
C ASN A 147 -27.98 14.73 -1.30
N PRO A 148 -26.98 14.05 -0.79
CA PRO A 148 -27.06 13.51 0.55
C PRO A 148 -26.78 14.66 1.52
N SER A 149 -27.82 15.14 2.16
CA SER A 149 -27.69 15.86 3.43
C SER A 149 -27.33 14.85 4.54
N LEU A 150 -26.42 13.91 4.26
CA LEU A 150 -26.07 12.85 5.19
C LEU A 150 -25.19 13.41 6.30
N ASP A 151 -25.68 13.28 7.52
CA ASP A 151 -24.91 13.57 8.73
C ASP A 151 -24.07 12.34 9.12
N TRP A 152 -23.03 12.56 9.94
CA TRP A 152 -22.17 11.50 10.48
C TRP A 152 -22.96 10.40 11.22
N GLN A 153 -24.07 10.78 11.86
CA GLN A 153 -24.95 9.81 12.52
C GLN A 153 -25.58 8.80 11.54
N GLU A 154 -25.88 9.22 10.31
CA GLU A 154 -26.42 8.35 9.27
C GLU A 154 -25.35 7.44 8.69
N VAL A 155 -24.12 7.94 8.52
CA VAL A 155 -22.96 7.12 8.11
C VAL A 155 -22.74 5.95 9.05
N TRP A 156 -22.92 6.15 10.37
CA TRP A 156 -22.75 5.09 11.38
C TRP A 156 -23.88 4.06 11.38
N LYS A 157 -25.07 4.40 10.89
CA LYS A 157 -26.20 3.45 10.75
C LYS A 157 -26.04 2.55 9.52
N LEU A 158 -25.12 2.87 8.60
CA LEU A 158 -24.89 2.06 7.41
C LEU A 158 -24.33 0.68 7.77
N LYS A 159 -24.78 -0.33 7.01
CA LYS A 159 -24.19 -1.68 7.11
C LYS A 159 -22.71 -1.65 6.72
N LYS A 160 -21.88 -2.45 7.39
CA LYS A 160 -20.42 -2.57 7.07
C LYS A 160 -20.16 -2.88 5.59
N SER A 161 -21.07 -3.55 4.90
CA SER A 161 -20.96 -3.85 3.46
C SER A 161 -21.05 -2.61 2.56
N LYS A 162 -21.60 -1.51 3.08
CA LYS A 162 -21.68 -0.22 2.37
C LYS A 162 -20.47 0.69 2.63
N LEU A 163 -19.69 0.42 3.66
CA LEU A 163 -18.47 1.14 4.00
C LEU A 163 -17.29 0.49 3.29
N VAL A 164 -16.70 1.18 2.34
CA VAL A 164 -15.59 0.66 1.51
C VAL A 164 -14.31 1.42 1.81
N ASP A 165 -13.33 0.71 2.35
CA ASP A 165 -12.00 1.25 2.59
C ASP A 165 -11.19 1.23 1.28
N ILE A 166 -11.05 2.40 0.66
CA ILE A 166 -10.30 2.58 -0.59
C ILE A 166 -8.79 2.35 -0.41
N SER A 167 -8.26 2.48 0.81
CA SER A 167 -6.84 2.23 1.06
C SER A 167 -6.43 0.80 0.73
N LYS A 168 -7.37 -0.15 0.79
CA LYS A 168 -7.14 -1.57 0.48
C LYS A 168 -6.96 -1.86 -1.02
N SER A 169 -7.45 -0.98 -1.89
CA SER A 169 -7.29 -1.12 -3.35
C SER A 169 -5.95 -0.59 -3.86
N PHE A 170 -5.20 0.12 -3.03
CA PHE A 170 -3.88 0.61 -3.41
C PHE A 170 -2.83 -0.49 -3.35
N THR A 171 -1.93 -0.52 -4.34
CA THR A 171 -0.77 -1.40 -4.33
C THR A 171 0.17 -1.05 -3.17
N VAL A 172 1.01 -1.99 -2.79
CA VAL A 172 2.05 -1.75 -1.78
C VAL A 172 2.96 -0.59 -2.19
N GLU A 173 3.29 -0.47 -3.47
CA GLU A 173 4.10 0.63 -4.00
C GLU A 173 3.39 1.98 -3.88
N SER A 174 2.10 2.04 -4.21
CA SER A 174 1.31 3.27 -4.06
C SER A 174 1.18 3.71 -2.60
N LYS A 175 0.98 2.76 -1.68
CA LYS A 175 0.97 3.05 -0.24
C LYS A 175 2.31 3.57 0.25
N LYS A 176 3.42 2.98 -0.21
CA LYS A 176 4.77 3.47 0.09
C LYS A 176 4.99 4.89 -0.44
N ALA A 177 4.48 5.19 -1.65
CA ALA A 177 4.58 6.53 -2.21
C ALA A 177 3.81 7.57 -1.39
N LEU A 178 2.58 7.25 -0.97
CA LEU A 178 1.79 8.13 -0.10
C LEU A 178 2.46 8.33 1.26
N GLN A 179 2.96 7.25 1.87
CA GLN A 179 3.68 7.31 3.14
C GLN A 179 4.94 8.18 3.04
N ALA A 180 5.75 7.99 1.99
CA ALA A 180 6.95 8.80 1.78
C ALA A 180 6.60 10.27 1.49
N SER A 181 5.46 10.54 0.83
CA SER A 181 4.96 11.90 0.61
C SER A 181 4.56 12.58 1.92
N TRP A 182 3.97 11.82 2.85
CA TRP A 182 3.65 12.29 4.18
C TRP A 182 4.93 12.59 4.99
N GLU A 183 5.91 11.69 4.96
CA GLU A 183 7.22 11.90 5.61
C GLU A 183 7.93 13.14 5.02
N LEU A 184 7.84 13.34 3.70
CA LEU A 184 8.41 14.51 3.03
C LEU A 184 7.70 15.79 3.43
N ALA A 185 6.36 15.78 3.56
CA ALA A 185 5.59 16.91 4.05
C ALA A 185 6.01 17.28 5.49
N GLY A 186 6.13 16.29 6.38
CA GLY A 186 6.62 16.50 7.74
C GLY A 186 8.05 17.05 7.80
N HIS A 187 8.94 16.62 6.89
CA HIS A 187 10.31 17.15 6.81
C HIS A 187 10.36 18.66 6.46
N PHE A 188 9.38 19.14 5.69
CA PHE A 188 9.26 20.56 5.35
C PHE A 188 8.27 21.31 6.24
N GLU A 189 7.82 20.70 7.34
CA GLU A 189 6.84 21.27 8.29
C GLU A 189 5.51 21.68 7.64
N HIS A 190 5.12 20.97 6.59
CA HIS A 190 3.83 21.17 5.93
C HIS A 190 2.74 20.34 6.62
N HIS A 191 1.63 20.97 6.97
CA HIS A 191 0.50 20.29 7.63
C HIS A 191 -0.30 19.40 6.68
N GLU A 192 -0.16 19.59 5.36
CA GLU A 192 -0.91 18.86 4.33
C GLU A 192 0.02 18.25 3.29
N ILE A 193 -0.39 17.10 2.76
CA ILE A 193 0.30 16.47 1.63
C ILE A 193 -0.11 17.18 0.35
N LEU A 194 0.75 18.06 -0.14
CA LEU A 194 0.56 18.73 -1.42
C LEU A 194 0.92 17.79 -2.60
N ARG A 195 0.37 18.10 -3.77
CA ARG A 195 0.69 17.38 -5.02
C ARG A 195 2.19 17.35 -5.33
N VAL A 196 2.92 18.39 -4.87
CA VAL A 196 4.38 18.50 -5.06
C VAL A 196 5.15 17.50 -4.20
N HIS A 197 4.66 17.14 -2.99
CA HIS A 197 5.27 16.10 -2.17
C HIS A 197 5.15 14.75 -2.88
N LEU A 198 3.96 14.43 -3.38
CA LEU A 198 3.73 13.20 -4.12
C LEU A 198 4.60 13.14 -5.38
N LEU A 199 4.68 14.23 -6.14
CA LEU A 199 5.55 14.30 -7.30
C LEU A 199 7.02 14.07 -6.93
N GLY A 200 7.51 14.73 -5.86
CA GLY A 200 8.89 14.57 -5.37
C GLY A 200 9.24 13.14 -4.99
N VAL A 201 8.27 12.40 -4.42
CA VAL A 201 8.45 11.01 -4.05
C VAL A 201 8.36 10.08 -5.25
N LEU A 202 7.45 10.33 -6.20
CA LEU A 202 7.31 9.49 -7.40
C LEU A 202 8.62 9.38 -8.20
N PHE A 203 9.50 10.39 -8.13
CA PHE A 203 10.82 10.32 -8.74
C PHE A 203 11.76 9.30 -8.10
N GLN A 204 11.50 8.88 -6.86
CA GLN A 204 12.34 7.90 -6.18
C GLN A 204 12.00 6.45 -6.61
N PHE A 205 10.89 6.27 -7.31
CA PHE A 205 10.48 4.96 -7.81
C PHE A 205 11.05 4.73 -9.22
N ASN A 206 11.81 3.64 -9.39
CA ASN A 206 12.51 3.31 -10.62
C ASN A 206 11.61 3.38 -11.88
N LYS A 207 10.38 2.85 -11.80
CA LYS A 207 9.45 2.86 -12.94
C LYS A 207 9.08 4.28 -13.37
N SER A 208 8.77 5.14 -12.41
CA SER A 208 8.42 6.55 -12.69
C SER A 208 9.63 7.34 -13.18
N ALA A 209 10.81 7.11 -12.59
CA ALA A 209 12.05 7.74 -13.01
C ALA A 209 12.41 7.40 -14.47
N ILE A 210 12.23 6.15 -14.89
CA ILE A 210 12.46 5.73 -16.29
C ILE A 210 11.50 6.43 -17.25
N ILE A 211 10.20 6.49 -16.91
CA ILE A 211 9.20 7.16 -17.76
C ILE A 211 9.54 8.64 -17.92
N LEU A 212 9.86 9.32 -16.82
CA LEU A 212 10.19 10.74 -16.83
C LEU A 212 11.51 11.03 -17.56
N GLY A 213 12.50 10.14 -17.41
CA GLY A 213 13.74 10.21 -18.18
C GLY A 213 13.51 10.09 -19.69
N ARG A 214 12.60 9.20 -20.12
CA ARG A 214 12.22 9.06 -21.53
C ARG A 214 11.48 10.30 -22.07
N LEU A 215 10.79 11.05 -21.21
CA LEU A 215 10.16 12.33 -21.55
C LEU A 215 11.15 13.50 -21.54
N GLY A 216 12.44 13.26 -21.37
CA GLY A 216 13.48 14.28 -21.37
C GLY A 216 13.55 15.12 -20.10
N VAL A 217 12.91 14.69 -19.02
CA VAL A 217 12.92 15.40 -17.74
C VAL A 217 14.23 15.18 -17.02
N SER A 218 15.02 16.25 -16.84
CA SER A 218 16.25 16.19 -16.04
C SER A 218 15.93 16.07 -14.55
N PHE A 219 16.26 14.91 -13.98
CA PHE A 219 15.99 14.54 -12.60
C PHE A 219 16.56 15.56 -11.61
N ASP A 220 17.84 15.92 -11.74
CA ASP A 220 18.51 16.82 -10.80
C ASP A 220 17.95 18.25 -10.82
N LYS A 221 17.60 18.75 -12.02
CA LYS A 221 17.00 20.06 -12.17
C LYS A 221 15.62 20.11 -11.52
N LEU A 222 14.82 19.06 -11.70
CA LEU A 222 13.49 18.99 -11.15
C LEU A 222 13.51 18.79 -9.63
N LYS A 223 14.38 17.94 -9.12
CA LYS A 223 14.59 17.75 -7.68
C LYS A 223 14.94 19.07 -6.99
N LYS A 224 15.89 19.83 -7.56
CA LYS A 224 16.26 21.16 -7.05
C LYS A 224 15.09 22.15 -7.08
N LYS A 225 14.29 22.12 -8.14
CA LYS A 225 13.09 23.00 -8.24
C LYS A 225 12.03 22.62 -7.19
N ILE A 226 11.75 21.33 -7.02
CA ILE A 226 10.79 20.85 -6.02
C ILE A 226 11.27 21.21 -4.61
N SER A 227 12.52 20.92 -4.26
CA SER A 227 13.06 21.26 -2.94
C SER A 227 13.00 22.77 -2.66
N ARG A 228 13.35 23.61 -3.65
CA ARG A 228 13.24 25.08 -3.52
C ARG A 228 11.80 25.54 -3.41
N TYR A 229 10.86 24.90 -4.10
CA TYR A 229 9.45 25.23 -3.98
C TYR A 229 8.92 24.88 -2.59
N LEU A 230 9.20 23.67 -2.10
CA LEU A 230 8.78 23.21 -0.78
C LEU A 230 9.35 24.07 0.34
N SER A 231 10.63 24.46 0.27
CA SER A 231 11.25 25.31 1.28
C SER A 231 10.73 26.76 1.31
N LYS A 232 10.13 27.25 0.21
CA LYS A 232 9.56 28.62 0.14
C LYS A 232 8.11 28.69 0.57
N HIS A 233 7.36 27.62 0.47
CA HIS A 233 5.92 27.57 0.74
C HIS A 233 5.66 26.86 2.06
N ILE A 234 6.20 27.39 3.15
CA ILE A 234 5.83 26.96 4.50
C ILE A 234 4.40 27.45 4.72
N ILE A 235 3.43 26.56 4.53
CA ILE A 235 2.03 26.79 4.92
C ILE A 235 1.96 26.50 6.42
N ALA A 236 2.54 27.37 7.22
CA ALA A 236 2.35 27.34 8.65
C ALA A 236 0.91 27.81 8.94
N ARG A 237 0.05 26.93 9.41
CA ARG A 237 -1.14 27.38 10.14
C ARG A 237 -0.65 28.01 11.45
N PRO A 238 -0.99 29.24 11.75
CA PRO A 238 -0.67 29.82 13.06
C PRO A 238 -1.51 29.08 14.10
N GLY A 239 -0.87 28.32 14.99
CA GLY A 239 -1.48 28.02 16.27
C GLY A 239 -1.60 26.58 16.76
N ASN A 240 -1.06 25.55 16.10
CA ASN A 240 -0.96 24.24 16.75
C ASN A 240 0.46 23.65 16.58
N PRO A 241 1.22 23.47 17.69
CA PRO A 241 2.43 22.66 17.66
C PRO A 241 2.06 21.20 17.45
N ILE A 242 2.86 20.50 16.67
CA ILE A 242 2.82 19.06 16.40
C ILE A 242 3.10 18.27 17.69
#